data_3ee88a467254ecb984e150d84818700b
#
_entry.id   3ee88a467254ecb984e150d84818700b
#
_cell.length_a   1.000
_cell.length_b   1.000
_cell.length_c   1.000
_cell.angle_alpha   90.00
_cell.angle_beta   90.00
_cell.angle_gamma   90.00
#
_symmetry.space_group_name_H-M   'P 1'
#
loop_
_entity.id
_entity.type
_entity.pdbx_description
1 polymer ?
#
loop_
_entity_poly.entity_id
_entity_poly.type
_entity_poly.pdbx_seq_one_letter_code
_entity_poly.pdbx_strand_id
1 'polypeptide(L)'
;FSIGKQSDEAKKIYQIVLEAQQKTIEAVKEGVNGQELDRIGRGYIEDAGYGKYFNHGMGHGIGLDIHELPNIGRTYEEYMKAGQIITIEPGIYVPGVGGVRIEDDVLVTKNGYEILTDFSRDYTEV
;
A
#
# COMPACT_ATOMS: atom_id res chain seq x y z
N PHE A 1 -5.06 -12.49 -7.72
CA PHE A 1 -6.07 -13.48 -8.10
C PHE A 1 -6.37 -14.42 -6.94
N SER A 2 -7.53 -15.05 -6.95
CA SER A 2 -7.90 -16.11 -6.02
C SER A 2 -8.11 -17.42 -6.74
N ILE A 3 -7.85 -18.54 -6.05
CA ILE A 3 -8.18 -19.87 -6.54
C ILE A 3 -9.59 -20.19 -6.04
N GLY A 4 -10.52 -20.31 -6.98
CA GLY A 4 -11.93 -20.53 -6.70
C GLY A 4 -12.65 -19.32 -6.10
N LYS A 5 -13.94 -19.49 -5.84
CA LYS A 5 -14.83 -18.42 -5.36
C LYS A 5 -14.53 -18.06 -3.90
N GLN A 6 -14.32 -16.78 -3.65
CA GLN A 6 -14.10 -16.24 -2.32
C GLN A 6 -15.38 -15.71 -1.68
N SER A 7 -15.34 -15.55 -0.35
CA SER A 7 -16.44 -14.94 0.41
C SER A 7 -16.66 -13.47 0.04
N ASP A 8 -17.86 -12.95 0.25
CA ASP A 8 -18.16 -11.54 0.04
C ASP A 8 -17.31 -10.63 0.94
N GLU A 9 -16.97 -11.10 2.14
CA GLU A 9 -16.08 -10.36 3.05
C GLU A 9 -14.65 -10.28 2.48
N ALA A 10 -14.11 -11.36 1.93
CA ALA A 10 -12.79 -11.36 1.30
C ALA A 10 -12.75 -10.38 0.11
N LYS A 11 -13.80 -10.35 -0.71
CA LYS A 11 -13.91 -9.40 -1.83
C LYS A 11 -14.01 -7.95 -1.33
N LYS A 12 -14.75 -7.70 -0.25
CA LYS A 12 -14.83 -6.39 0.39
C LYS A 12 -13.48 -5.94 0.92
N ILE A 13 -12.74 -6.82 1.60
CA ILE A 13 -11.39 -6.53 2.09
C ILE A 13 -10.46 -6.19 0.92
N TYR A 14 -10.53 -6.95 -0.18
CA TYR A 14 -9.74 -6.68 -1.38
C TYR A 14 -9.98 -5.25 -1.91
N GLN A 15 -11.25 -4.86 -2.03
CA GLN A 15 -11.63 -3.53 -2.52
C GLN A 15 -11.11 -2.41 -1.60
N ILE A 16 -11.22 -2.59 -0.28
CA ILE A 16 -10.72 -1.61 0.70
C ILE A 16 -9.20 -1.45 0.59
N VAL A 17 -8.45 -2.56 0.47
CA VAL A 17 -6.99 -2.52 0.31
C VAL A 17 -6.59 -1.84 -0.99
N LEU A 18 -7.29 -2.14 -2.09
CA LEU A 18 -7.04 -1.52 -3.39
C LEU A 18 -7.25 0.00 -3.35
N GLU A 19 -8.35 0.45 -2.76
CA GLU A 19 -8.64 1.89 -2.64
C GLU A 19 -7.68 2.61 -1.70
N ALA A 20 -7.28 1.96 -0.59
CA ALA A 20 -6.27 2.50 0.31
C ALA A 20 -4.92 2.68 -0.39
N GLN A 21 -4.51 1.70 -1.20
CA GLN A 21 -3.29 1.76 -1.98
C GLN A 21 -3.34 2.89 -3.02
N GLN A 22 -4.41 2.97 -3.80
CA GLN A 22 -4.58 4.01 -4.81
C GLN A 22 -4.49 5.41 -4.21
N LYS A 23 -5.20 5.67 -3.11
CA LYS A 23 -5.14 6.96 -2.40
C LYS A 23 -3.74 7.30 -1.89
N THR A 24 -3.00 6.30 -1.43
CA THR A 24 -1.63 6.49 -0.98
C THR A 24 -0.71 6.82 -2.15
N ILE A 25 -0.81 6.08 -3.26
CA ILE A 25 -0.01 6.30 -4.48
C ILE A 25 -0.27 7.69 -5.06
N GLU A 26 -1.51 8.14 -5.13
CA GLU A 26 -1.89 9.47 -5.62
C GLU A 26 -1.27 10.64 -4.83
N ALA A 27 -0.88 10.38 -3.58
CA ALA A 27 -0.22 11.38 -2.74
C ALA A 27 1.32 11.37 -2.87
N VAL A 28 1.90 10.38 -3.57
CA VAL A 28 3.36 10.26 -3.73
C VAL A 28 3.91 11.39 -4.61
N LYS A 29 4.87 12.11 -4.07
CA LYS A 29 5.69 13.13 -4.77
C LYS A 29 6.89 13.50 -3.93
N GLU A 30 7.85 14.19 -4.54
CA GLU A 30 8.97 14.78 -3.78
C GLU A 30 8.45 15.68 -2.65
N GLY A 31 9.06 15.56 -1.47
CA GLY A 31 8.75 16.37 -0.30
C GLY A 31 7.59 15.88 0.58
N VAL A 32 6.85 14.84 0.18
CA VAL A 32 5.92 14.17 1.10
C VAL A 32 6.70 13.29 2.07
N ASN A 33 6.26 13.16 3.32
CA ASN A 33 6.94 12.28 4.28
C ASN A 33 6.25 10.91 4.40
N GLY A 34 7.01 9.92 4.90
CA GLY A 34 6.54 8.55 5.03
C GLY A 34 5.36 8.38 6.00
N GLN A 35 5.30 9.20 7.05
CA GLN A 35 4.19 9.18 8.00
C GLN A 35 2.89 9.72 7.38
N GLU A 36 2.98 10.73 6.52
CA GLU A 36 1.82 11.29 5.82
C GLU A 36 1.24 10.27 4.83
N LEU A 37 2.10 9.61 4.06
CA LEU A 37 1.68 8.54 3.15
C LEU A 37 1.00 7.40 3.91
N ASP A 38 1.59 6.94 5.01
CA ASP A 38 0.99 5.89 5.86
C ASP A 38 -0.38 6.34 6.40
N ARG A 39 -0.50 7.58 6.88
CA ARG A 39 -1.74 8.12 7.43
C ARG A 39 -2.89 8.10 6.42
N ILE A 40 -2.61 8.38 5.15
CA ILE A 40 -3.64 8.39 4.09
C ILE A 40 -4.22 6.99 3.90
N GLY A 41 -3.41 5.99 3.62
CA GLY A 41 -3.90 4.64 3.35
C GLY A 41 -4.40 3.93 4.61
N ARG A 42 -3.68 4.07 5.72
CA ARG A 42 -4.08 3.51 7.01
C ARG A 42 -5.38 4.12 7.51
N GLY A 43 -5.54 5.43 7.41
CA GLY A 43 -6.76 6.13 7.81
C GLY A 43 -7.97 5.64 7.02
N TYR A 44 -7.82 5.40 5.72
CA TYR A 44 -8.88 4.79 4.91
C TYR A 44 -9.29 3.40 5.41
N ILE A 45 -8.30 2.54 5.75
CA ILE A 45 -8.54 1.20 6.30
C ILE A 45 -9.20 1.28 7.69
N GLU A 46 -8.78 2.23 8.54
CA GLU A 46 -9.36 2.47 9.87
C GLU A 46 -10.80 2.94 9.77
N ASP A 47 -11.11 3.88 8.89
CA ASP A 47 -12.47 4.38 8.64
C ASP A 47 -13.41 3.28 8.10
N ALA A 48 -12.88 2.32 7.36
CA ALA A 48 -13.61 1.14 6.91
C ALA A 48 -13.82 0.07 8.00
N GLY A 49 -13.27 0.26 9.21
CA GLY A 49 -13.42 -0.63 10.36
C GLY A 49 -12.39 -1.75 10.47
N TYR A 50 -11.33 -1.74 9.64
CA TYR A 50 -10.31 -2.80 9.59
C TYR A 50 -8.93 -2.38 10.14
N GLY A 51 -8.82 -1.23 10.81
CA GLY A 51 -7.53 -0.68 11.27
C GLY A 51 -6.70 -1.63 12.14
N LYS A 52 -7.36 -2.40 13.03
CA LYS A 52 -6.68 -3.40 13.90
C LYS A 52 -6.07 -4.59 13.12
N TYR A 53 -6.47 -4.77 11.88
CA TYR A 53 -6.00 -5.84 11.02
C TYR A 53 -4.93 -5.41 10.02
N PHE A 54 -4.49 -4.15 10.07
CA PHE A 54 -3.35 -3.65 9.31
C PHE A 54 -2.17 -3.36 10.26
N ASN A 55 -1.26 -4.32 10.38
CA ASN A 55 -0.26 -4.38 11.44
C ASN A 55 1.20 -4.22 10.96
N HIS A 56 1.44 -3.75 9.75
CA HIS A 56 2.77 -3.44 9.23
C HIS A 56 2.84 -2.02 8.65
N GLY A 57 4.00 -1.59 8.17
CA GLY A 57 4.18 -0.31 7.47
C GLY A 57 3.47 -0.27 6.13
N MET A 58 3.31 0.93 5.59
CA MET A 58 2.70 1.15 4.28
C MET A 58 3.65 0.79 3.13
N GLY A 59 4.97 0.83 3.36
CA GLY A 59 5.98 0.53 2.37
C GLY A 59 7.39 0.93 2.78
N HIS A 60 8.32 0.80 1.86
CA HIS A 60 9.74 1.05 2.07
C HIS A 60 10.46 1.36 0.74
N GLY A 61 11.69 1.85 0.83
CA GLY A 61 12.58 1.98 -0.33
C GLY A 61 13.04 0.62 -0.86
N ILE A 62 13.36 0.59 -2.12
CA ILE A 62 13.89 -0.59 -2.81
C ILE A 62 15.36 -0.35 -3.18
N GLY A 63 16.20 -1.36 -2.96
CA GLY A 63 17.62 -1.38 -3.34
C GLY A 63 18.21 -2.77 -3.22
N LEU A 64 19.41 -2.88 -2.64
CA LEU A 64 20.11 -4.17 -2.50
C LEU A 64 19.58 -5.00 -1.32
N ASP A 65 19.06 -4.35 -0.28
CA ASP A 65 18.44 -5.00 0.85
C ASP A 65 16.92 -5.13 0.63
N ILE A 66 16.31 -6.10 1.33
CA ILE A 66 14.86 -6.34 1.25
C ILE A 66 14.06 -5.10 1.68
N HIS A 67 14.56 -4.37 2.67
CA HIS A 67 13.97 -3.14 3.16
C HIS A 67 15.06 -2.06 3.23
N GLU A 68 14.87 -0.99 2.49
CA GLU A 68 15.77 0.17 2.48
C GLU A 68 15.00 1.46 2.80
N LEU A 69 15.75 2.51 3.14
CA LEU A 69 15.17 3.84 3.30
C LEU A 69 14.72 4.42 1.93
N PRO A 70 13.66 5.23 1.92
CA PRO A 70 12.90 5.68 3.07
C PRO A 70 11.88 4.64 3.55
N ASN A 71 11.57 4.64 4.85
CA ASN A 71 10.45 3.86 5.36
C ASN A 71 9.14 4.66 5.30
N ILE A 72 8.03 3.96 5.08
CA ILE A 72 6.69 4.52 5.04
C ILE A 72 5.85 3.84 6.11
N GLY A 73 5.53 4.56 7.18
CA GLY A 73 4.84 4.00 8.33
C GLY A 73 4.56 5.05 9.41
N ARG A 74 3.90 4.64 10.48
CA ARG A 74 3.36 5.53 11.53
C ARG A 74 4.37 6.48 12.18
N THR A 75 5.65 6.13 12.20
CA THR A 75 6.69 6.83 12.95
C THR A 75 7.83 7.35 12.08
N TYR A 76 7.71 7.22 10.76
CA TYR A 76 8.80 7.55 9.84
C TYR A 76 8.57 8.92 9.20
N GLU A 77 9.44 9.87 9.58
CA GLU A 77 9.37 11.27 9.12
C GLU A 77 10.30 11.55 7.93
N GLU A 78 10.86 10.50 7.30
CA GLU A 78 11.70 10.67 6.12
C GLU A 78 10.90 11.26 4.96
N TYR A 79 11.48 12.28 4.33
CA TYR A 79 10.88 12.93 3.17
C TYR A 79 11.27 12.20 1.88
N MET A 80 10.30 11.94 1.03
CA MET A 80 10.53 11.34 -0.29
C MET A 80 11.33 12.30 -1.17
N LYS A 81 12.27 11.74 -1.94
CA LYS A 81 13.10 12.46 -2.91
C LYS A 81 12.85 11.94 -4.31
N ALA A 82 12.82 12.84 -5.29
CA ALA A 82 12.73 12.44 -6.68
C ALA A 82 13.85 11.44 -7.07
N GLY A 83 13.50 10.40 -7.79
CA GLY A 83 14.39 9.31 -8.18
C GLY A 83 14.41 8.11 -7.22
N GLN A 84 13.80 8.20 -6.05
CA GLN A 84 13.61 7.04 -5.16
C GLN A 84 12.53 6.12 -5.71
N ILE A 85 12.74 4.81 -5.57
CA ILE A 85 11.73 3.79 -5.81
C ILE A 85 11.29 3.26 -4.44
N ILE A 86 9.98 3.25 -4.23
CA ILE A 86 9.36 2.83 -2.97
C ILE A 86 8.26 1.80 -3.25
N THR A 87 8.01 0.91 -2.29
CA THR A 87 6.81 0.08 -2.30
C THR A 87 5.64 0.83 -1.69
N ILE A 88 4.42 0.57 -2.16
CA ILE A 88 3.17 0.93 -1.49
C ILE A 88 2.35 -0.37 -1.39
N GLU A 89 2.24 -0.90 -0.16
CA GLU A 89 1.81 -2.27 0.09
C GLU A 89 0.83 -2.44 1.28
N PRO A 90 -0.28 -1.68 1.34
CA PRO A 90 -1.25 -1.86 2.41
C PRO A 90 -1.80 -3.29 2.44
N GLY A 91 -2.18 -3.75 3.64
CA GLY A 91 -2.75 -5.08 3.80
C GLY A 91 -3.72 -5.17 4.96
N ILE A 92 -4.71 -6.05 4.83
CA ILE A 92 -5.69 -6.40 5.87
C ILE A 92 -5.67 -7.91 6.05
N TYR A 93 -5.52 -8.36 7.30
CA TYR A 93 -5.40 -9.78 7.64
C TYR A 93 -6.40 -10.13 8.74
N VAL A 94 -7.54 -10.73 8.36
CA VAL A 94 -8.64 -11.07 9.28
C VAL A 94 -8.60 -12.54 9.63
N PRO A 95 -8.40 -12.91 10.92
CA PRO A 95 -8.43 -14.30 11.34
C PRO A 95 -9.74 -14.99 10.95
N GLY A 96 -9.62 -16.18 10.34
CA GLY A 96 -10.77 -16.98 9.89
C GLY A 96 -11.39 -16.54 8.57
N VAL A 97 -10.98 -15.41 7.99
CA VAL A 97 -11.42 -14.93 6.68
C VAL A 97 -10.30 -15.03 5.65
N GLY A 98 -9.15 -14.45 5.95
CA GLY A 98 -7.99 -14.41 5.07
C GLY A 98 -7.25 -13.09 5.13
N GLY A 99 -6.23 -12.96 4.29
CA GLY A 99 -5.45 -11.74 4.14
C GLY A 99 -5.39 -11.27 2.70
N VAL A 100 -5.32 -9.96 2.53
CA VAL A 100 -5.09 -9.28 1.25
C VAL A 100 -3.97 -8.27 1.43
N ARG A 101 -2.97 -8.31 0.54
CA ARG A 101 -1.98 -7.25 0.34
C ARG A 101 -1.89 -6.96 -1.14
N ILE A 102 -1.90 -5.69 -1.50
CA ILE A 102 -1.69 -5.23 -2.87
C ILE A 102 -0.47 -4.31 -2.84
N GLU A 103 0.51 -4.63 -3.65
CA GLU A 103 1.83 -3.99 -3.64
C GLU A 103 2.21 -3.53 -5.04
N ASP A 104 2.68 -2.30 -5.14
CA ASP A 104 3.29 -1.75 -6.33
C ASP A 104 4.59 -1.04 -6.01
N ASP A 105 5.52 -1.11 -6.98
CA ASP A 105 6.73 -0.31 -7.01
C ASP A 105 6.44 1.03 -7.65
N VAL A 106 6.79 2.10 -6.96
CA VAL A 106 6.46 3.46 -7.36
C VAL A 106 7.73 4.31 -7.41
N LEU A 107 8.01 4.90 -8.56
CA LEU A 107 9.04 5.92 -8.71
C LEU A 107 8.49 7.26 -8.23
N VAL A 108 9.21 7.87 -7.28
CA VAL A 108 8.93 9.25 -6.83
C VAL A 108 9.45 10.22 -7.87
N THR A 109 8.60 11.12 -8.35
CA THR A 109 9.00 12.20 -9.25
C THR A 109 8.85 13.56 -8.57
N LYS A 110 9.40 14.61 -9.18
CA LYS A 110 9.36 15.96 -8.61
C LYS A 110 7.93 16.45 -8.34
N ASN A 111 6.99 16.12 -9.23
CA ASN A 111 5.62 16.64 -9.15
C ASN A 111 4.56 15.53 -8.96
N GLY A 112 4.98 14.27 -8.78
CA GLY A 112 4.06 13.15 -8.68
C GLY A 112 4.80 11.82 -8.61
N TYR A 113 4.31 10.84 -9.35
CA TYR A 113 4.80 9.47 -9.31
C TYR A 113 4.69 8.79 -10.67
N GLU A 114 5.39 7.65 -10.78
CA GLU A 114 5.23 6.69 -11.87
C GLU A 114 5.13 5.28 -11.29
N ILE A 115 4.13 4.51 -11.68
CA ILE A 115 3.98 3.12 -11.23
C ILE A 115 4.83 2.25 -12.16
N LEU A 116 5.74 1.48 -11.57
CA LEU A 116 6.67 0.62 -12.32
C LEU A 116 6.16 -0.81 -12.48
N THR A 117 5.27 -1.25 -11.59
CA THR A 117 4.68 -2.59 -11.63
C THR A 117 3.61 -2.66 -12.70
N ASP A 118 3.82 -3.47 -13.73
CA ASP A 118 2.85 -3.70 -14.82
C ASP A 118 2.06 -4.99 -14.59
N PHE A 119 1.13 -4.96 -13.63
CA PHE A 119 0.24 -6.08 -13.33
C PHE A 119 -1.16 -5.58 -12.99
N SER A 120 -2.20 -6.31 -13.44
CA SER A 120 -3.60 -5.95 -13.12
C SER A 120 -3.86 -6.05 -11.62
N ARG A 121 -4.52 -5.03 -11.08
CA ARG A 121 -5.00 -4.99 -9.69
C ARG A 121 -6.47 -5.39 -9.57
N ASP A 122 -7.10 -5.76 -10.68
CA ASP A 122 -8.48 -6.20 -10.67
C ASP A 122 -8.60 -7.56 -9.95
N TYR A 123 -9.65 -7.67 -9.13
CA TYR A 123 -9.95 -8.95 -8.48
C TYR A 123 -10.28 -10.00 -9.55
N THR A 124 -9.49 -11.06 -9.59
CA THR A 124 -9.64 -12.14 -10.59
C THR A 124 -9.77 -13.49 -9.88
N GLU A 125 -10.81 -14.24 -10.20
CA GLU A 125 -10.99 -15.63 -9.78
C GLU A 125 -10.49 -16.59 -10.88
N VAL A 126 -9.70 -17.59 -10.51
CA VAL A 126 -9.17 -18.64 -11.38
C VAL A 126 -9.45 -20.02 -10.80
#